data_f8a550def2e18bfc31e4116755c4e065
#
_entry.id   f8a550def2e18bfc31e4116755c4e065
#
_cell.length_a   1.000
_cell.length_b   1.000
_cell.length_c   1.000
_cell.angle_alpha   90.00
_cell.angle_beta   90.00
_cell.angle_gamma   90.00
#
_symmetry.space_group_name_H-M   'P 1'
#
loop_
_entity.id
_entity.type
_entity.pdbx_description
1 polymer ?
#
loop_
_entity_poly.entity_id
_entity_poly.type
_entity_poly.pdbx_seq_one_letter_code
_entity_poly.pdbx_strand_id
1 'polypeptide(L)'
;MKIGLGLYRESLTPDNFRFARQAGATHIVAHLTNYFRGRDPSLSAGCAKEGWGDCSADELWDYEDFAGLVKTVRDNGLEIAAIENFSPRFWSDVLLDGPDRIKQIEGLKRLIRDAGRAGIPCIGYNFSIAGVWGWSRGPFARGEAMSVGLDLAAIDPDLPLPDGVVWNMRYRAGRPDAEPVTVSSDELWQRLGAFLREVVPVAEEAGVVLAAHPDDPPAEALRGTARLVNRPEKYDRLMDIVDSPSNGLELCLGSLQEMPGTDEIYGHVRRFAQRGRIGYIHFRNVRGKVPNYHETFVDDGDIDMAEIVRILRDEGYDGVIIPDHTPEMSCDAPWHAGKAFALGYMRALMQNAAALGPSRTDQSSSIRIEAR
;
A
#
# COMPACT_ATOMS: atom_id res chain seq x y z
N MET A 1 -12.80 9.45 -9.89
CA MET A 1 -12.36 8.72 -8.67
C MET A 1 -13.47 7.83 -8.13
N LYS A 2 -13.11 6.70 -7.53
CA LYS A 2 -14.02 5.70 -6.94
C LYS A 2 -13.59 5.45 -5.50
N ILE A 3 -14.54 5.10 -4.64
CA ILE A 3 -14.24 4.79 -3.22
C ILE A 3 -14.18 3.28 -3.05
N GLY A 4 -13.10 2.81 -2.45
CA GLY A 4 -12.93 1.41 -2.06
C GLY A 4 -12.72 1.24 -0.55
N LEU A 5 -12.72 -0.01 -0.11
CA LEU A 5 -12.34 -0.42 1.24
C LEU A 5 -11.31 -1.54 1.15
N GLY A 6 -10.19 -1.36 1.85
CA GLY A 6 -9.21 -2.42 2.08
C GLY A 6 -9.72 -3.43 3.10
N LEU A 7 -9.69 -4.72 2.75
CA LEU A 7 -10.08 -5.81 3.63
C LEU A 7 -8.98 -6.85 3.73
N TYR A 8 -8.56 -7.14 4.95
CA TYR A 8 -7.68 -8.27 5.23
C TYR A 8 -8.36 -9.60 4.90
N ARG A 9 -7.56 -10.62 4.63
CA ARG A 9 -8.04 -11.95 4.22
C ARG A 9 -9.15 -12.51 5.12
N GLU A 10 -8.99 -12.37 6.43
CA GLU A 10 -10.00 -12.83 7.42
C GLU A 10 -11.27 -11.98 7.41
N SER A 11 -11.19 -10.76 6.88
CA SER A 11 -12.30 -9.80 6.82
C SER A 11 -13.06 -9.85 5.48
N LEU A 12 -12.68 -10.72 4.53
CA LEU A 12 -13.37 -10.91 3.26
C LEU A 12 -14.67 -11.70 3.48
N THR A 13 -15.64 -11.08 4.13
CA THR A 13 -16.91 -11.69 4.54
C THR A 13 -18.12 -10.95 3.96
N PRO A 14 -19.26 -11.62 3.75
CA PRO A 14 -20.49 -10.96 3.28
C PRO A 14 -20.91 -9.77 4.13
N ASP A 15 -20.69 -9.83 5.44
CA ASP A 15 -21.05 -8.75 6.37
C ASP A 15 -20.17 -7.53 6.16
N ASN A 16 -18.86 -7.70 5.97
CA ASN A 16 -17.95 -6.61 5.67
C ASN A 16 -18.17 -6.05 4.25
N PHE A 17 -18.53 -6.86 3.27
CA PHE A 17 -18.95 -6.35 1.95
C PHE A 17 -20.22 -5.51 2.04
N ARG A 18 -21.20 -5.95 2.83
CA ARG A 18 -22.40 -5.18 3.10
C ARG A 18 -22.11 -3.86 3.81
N PHE A 19 -21.23 -3.90 4.84
CA PHE A 19 -20.74 -2.70 5.52
C PHE A 19 -20.07 -1.74 4.55
N ALA A 20 -19.15 -2.21 3.70
CA ALA A 20 -18.48 -1.39 2.71
C ALA A 20 -19.47 -0.63 1.81
N ARG A 21 -20.50 -1.33 1.31
CA ARG A 21 -21.57 -0.71 0.51
C ARG A 21 -22.38 0.32 1.30
N GLN A 22 -22.76 0.00 2.54
CA GLN A 22 -23.51 0.90 3.41
C GLN A 22 -22.73 2.18 3.72
N ALA A 23 -21.40 2.06 3.89
CA ALA A 23 -20.49 3.19 4.07
C ALA A 23 -20.17 3.94 2.78
N GLY A 24 -20.66 3.48 1.61
CA GLY A 24 -20.56 4.18 0.33
C GLY A 24 -19.41 3.73 -0.56
N ALA A 25 -18.70 2.66 -0.22
CA ALA A 25 -17.70 2.07 -1.10
C ALA A 25 -18.37 1.35 -2.29
N THR A 26 -17.68 1.34 -3.41
CA THR A 26 -18.04 0.63 -4.64
C THR A 26 -17.05 -0.45 -5.00
N HIS A 27 -15.87 -0.42 -4.39
CA HIS A 27 -14.75 -1.30 -4.69
C HIS A 27 -14.14 -1.89 -3.43
N ILE A 28 -13.47 -3.03 -3.58
CA ILE A 28 -12.69 -3.70 -2.54
C ILE A 28 -11.23 -3.81 -3.01
N VAL A 29 -10.30 -3.52 -2.11
CA VAL A 29 -8.91 -3.95 -2.19
C VAL A 29 -8.75 -5.13 -1.23
N ALA A 30 -8.36 -6.29 -1.72
CA ALA A 30 -8.33 -7.52 -0.95
C ALA A 30 -6.88 -7.97 -0.66
N HIS A 31 -6.54 -8.14 0.61
CA HIS A 31 -5.23 -8.69 0.96
C HIS A 31 -5.21 -10.22 0.82
N LEU A 32 -4.26 -10.75 0.06
CA LEU A 32 -4.06 -12.21 -0.08
C LEU A 32 -3.40 -12.81 1.16
N THR A 33 -2.50 -12.05 1.76
CA THR A 33 -1.71 -12.46 2.91
C THR A 33 -2.56 -12.48 4.16
N ASN A 34 -2.49 -13.58 4.92
CA ASN A 34 -3.10 -13.64 6.24
C ASN A 34 -2.10 -13.17 7.30
N TYR A 35 -2.07 -11.88 7.57
CA TYR A 35 -1.13 -11.25 8.51
C TYR A 35 -1.29 -11.71 9.95
N PHE A 36 -2.43 -12.28 10.30
CA PHE A 36 -2.80 -12.51 11.70
C PHE A 36 -2.88 -13.99 12.09
N ARG A 37 -2.73 -14.91 11.14
CA ARG A 37 -2.72 -16.34 11.43
C ARG A 37 -1.42 -16.72 12.16
N GLY A 38 -1.54 -17.43 13.31
CA GLY A 38 -0.38 -17.88 14.07
C GLY A 38 0.49 -16.74 14.58
N ARG A 39 -0.12 -15.67 15.07
CA ARG A 39 0.58 -14.47 15.59
C ARG A 39 1.69 -14.85 16.56
N ASP A 40 2.87 -14.30 16.32
CA ASP A 40 4.07 -14.50 17.12
C ASP A 40 4.51 -13.16 17.74
N PRO A 41 4.39 -12.96 19.05
CA PRO A 41 4.83 -11.73 19.72
C PRO A 41 6.29 -11.38 19.49
N SER A 42 7.16 -12.38 19.22
CA SER A 42 8.57 -12.14 18.92
C SER A 42 8.78 -11.43 17.58
N LEU A 43 7.78 -11.45 16.71
CA LEU A 43 7.76 -10.74 15.43
C LEU A 43 7.12 -9.35 15.54
N SER A 44 6.70 -8.94 16.75
CA SER A 44 6.15 -7.61 16.93
C SER A 44 7.20 -6.54 16.62
N ALA A 45 6.77 -5.49 15.97
CA ALA A 45 7.60 -4.33 15.68
C ALA A 45 7.65 -3.38 16.89
N GLY A 46 8.04 -3.91 18.05
CA GLY A 46 8.26 -3.10 19.26
C GLY A 46 7.04 -2.86 20.14
N CYS A 47 5.81 -2.73 19.64
CA CYS A 47 4.64 -2.40 20.46
C CYS A 47 3.36 -3.15 20.11
N ALA A 48 3.31 -3.89 19.03
CA ALA A 48 2.18 -4.77 18.75
C ALA A 48 2.31 -6.03 19.64
N LYS A 49 1.64 -6.03 20.78
CA LYS A 49 1.66 -7.16 21.74
C LYS A 49 1.30 -8.51 21.11
N GLU A 50 0.69 -8.49 19.95
CA GLU A 50 0.15 -9.67 19.28
C GLU A 50 1.04 -10.20 18.15
N GLY A 51 2.04 -9.41 17.69
CA GLY A 51 2.95 -9.78 16.60
C GLY A 51 2.27 -9.95 15.24
N TRP A 52 3.08 -10.30 14.26
CA TRP A 52 2.63 -10.65 12.91
C TRP A 52 2.56 -12.17 12.75
N GLY A 53 1.92 -12.64 11.70
CA GLY A 53 1.57 -14.02 11.53
C GLY A 53 2.66 -14.91 10.93
N ASP A 54 2.28 -16.16 10.75
CA ASP A 54 3.05 -17.21 10.09
C ASP A 54 2.38 -17.57 8.75
N CYS A 55 3.10 -17.32 7.65
CA CYS A 55 2.67 -17.64 6.30
C CYS A 55 3.34 -18.92 5.74
N SER A 56 4.08 -19.67 6.56
CA SER A 56 4.80 -20.86 6.11
C SER A 56 3.92 -21.96 5.54
N ALA A 57 2.63 -21.97 5.88
CA ALA A 57 1.63 -22.89 5.36
C ALA A 57 0.66 -22.24 4.33
N ASP A 58 0.96 -21.03 3.85
CA ASP A 58 0.14 -20.41 2.79
C ASP A 58 0.21 -21.22 1.49
N GLU A 59 -0.89 -21.23 0.75
CA GLU A 59 -0.97 -21.75 -0.61
C GLU A 59 -1.02 -20.60 -1.59
N LEU A 60 -0.35 -20.78 -2.74
CA LEU A 60 -0.37 -19.78 -3.79
C LEU A 60 -1.75 -19.79 -4.47
N TRP A 61 -2.39 -18.65 -4.51
CA TRP A 61 -3.68 -18.49 -5.15
C TRP A 61 -3.60 -18.78 -6.65
N ASP A 62 -4.63 -19.43 -7.15
CA ASP A 62 -4.80 -19.73 -8.55
C ASP A 62 -6.06 -19.04 -9.13
N TYR A 63 -6.38 -19.36 -10.37
CA TYR A 63 -7.52 -18.77 -11.07
C TYR A 63 -8.85 -19.01 -10.34
N GLU A 64 -9.08 -20.20 -9.80
CA GLU A 64 -10.35 -20.54 -9.14
C GLU A 64 -10.53 -19.74 -7.84
N ASP A 65 -9.45 -19.53 -7.10
CA ASP A 65 -9.43 -18.68 -5.90
C ASP A 65 -9.80 -17.23 -6.25
N PHE A 66 -9.18 -16.68 -7.31
CA PHE A 66 -9.46 -15.32 -7.77
C PHE A 66 -10.87 -15.17 -8.33
N ALA A 67 -11.31 -16.12 -9.16
CA ALA A 67 -12.64 -16.11 -9.75
C ALA A 67 -13.73 -16.24 -8.66
N GLY A 68 -13.49 -17.06 -7.65
CA GLY A 68 -14.36 -17.21 -6.49
C GLY A 68 -14.48 -15.91 -5.69
N LEU A 69 -13.35 -15.23 -5.43
CA LEU A 69 -13.33 -13.94 -4.75
C LEU A 69 -14.08 -12.87 -5.56
N VAL A 70 -13.76 -12.71 -6.85
CA VAL A 70 -14.41 -11.74 -7.74
C VAL A 70 -15.91 -11.97 -7.78
N LYS A 71 -16.34 -13.24 -7.92
CA LYS A 71 -17.76 -13.58 -7.87
C LYS A 71 -18.41 -13.18 -6.55
N THR A 72 -17.79 -13.52 -5.43
CA THR A 72 -18.33 -13.20 -4.10
C THR A 72 -18.49 -11.69 -3.90
N VAL A 73 -17.50 -10.90 -4.31
CA VAL A 73 -17.54 -9.44 -4.21
C VAL A 73 -18.64 -8.87 -5.10
N ARG A 74 -18.77 -9.36 -6.34
CA ARG A 74 -19.83 -8.95 -7.29
C ARG A 74 -21.23 -9.31 -6.83
N ASP A 75 -21.41 -10.49 -6.27
CA ASP A 75 -22.69 -10.94 -5.69
C ASP A 75 -23.16 -10.00 -4.55
N ASN A 76 -22.22 -9.32 -3.89
CA ASN A 76 -22.51 -8.28 -2.90
C ASN A 76 -22.58 -6.86 -3.49
N GLY A 77 -22.53 -6.71 -4.83
CA GLY A 77 -22.68 -5.48 -5.58
C GLY A 77 -21.49 -4.53 -5.46
N LEU A 78 -20.29 -5.08 -5.34
CA LEU A 78 -19.00 -4.41 -5.32
C LEU A 78 -18.12 -4.94 -6.44
N GLU A 79 -17.03 -4.23 -6.76
CA GLU A 79 -16.00 -4.68 -7.70
C GLU A 79 -14.65 -4.83 -6.98
N ILE A 80 -13.76 -5.69 -7.48
CA ILE A 80 -12.37 -5.75 -7.03
C ILE A 80 -11.59 -4.63 -7.70
N ALA A 81 -10.94 -3.79 -6.90
CA ALA A 81 -10.01 -2.76 -7.38
C ALA A 81 -8.59 -3.29 -7.51
N ALA A 82 -8.14 -4.02 -6.50
CA ALA A 82 -6.81 -4.59 -6.45
C ALA A 82 -6.76 -5.79 -5.50
N ILE A 83 -5.74 -6.60 -5.70
CA ILE A 83 -5.19 -7.48 -4.67
C ILE A 83 -3.98 -6.79 -4.08
N GLU A 84 -3.80 -6.89 -2.77
CA GLU A 84 -2.69 -6.24 -2.08
C GLU A 84 -1.78 -7.24 -1.39
N ASN A 85 -0.50 -7.10 -1.67
CA ASN A 85 0.64 -7.87 -1.19
C ASN A 85 0.69 -9.35 -1.58
N PHE A 86 1.88 -9.77 -1.94
CA PHE A 86 2.23 -11.18 -2.05
C PHE A 86 2.58 -11.73 -0.67
N SER A 87 2.13 -12.96 -0.35
CA SER A 87 2.59 -13.62 0.86
C SER A 87 4.10 -13.86 0.81
N PRO A 88 4.84 -13.52 1.88
CA PRO A 88 6.30 -13.69 1.94
C PRO A 88 6.79 -15.09 1.57
N ARG A 89 5.99 -16.13 1.81
CA ARG A 89 6.31 -17.50 1.42
C ARG A 89 6.63 -17.65 -0.07
N PHE A 90 5.99 -16.86 -0.93
CA PHE A 90 6.07 -17.05 -2.38
C PHE A 90 7.07 -16.13 -3.08
N TRP A 91 7.73 -15.23 -2.33
CA TRP A 91 8.71 -14.33 -2.93
C TRP A 91 9.86 -13.93 -1.97
N SER A 92 10.00 -14.65 -0.82
CA SER A 92 11.11 -14.41 0.11
C SER A 92 12.48 -14.46 -0.57
N ASP A 93 12.70 -15.43 -1.46
CA ASP A 93 13.96 -15.58 -2.17
C ASP A 93 14.13 -14.55 -3.31
N VAL A 94 13.05 -13.95 -3.81
CA VAL A 94 13.13 -12.78 -4.68
C VAL A 94 13.69 -11.58 -3.93
N LEU A 95 13.25 -11.37 -2.69
CA LEU A 95 13.72 -10.29 -1.82
C LEU A 95 15.15 -10.55 -1.31
N LEU A 96 15.46 -11.80 -0.95
CA LEU A 96 16.71 -12.20 -0.29
C LEU A 96 17.81 -12.68 -1.28
N ASP A 97 17.51 -12.76 -2.58
CA ASP A 97 18.35 -13.37 -3.62
C ASP A 97 18.70 -14.85 -3.29
N GLY A 98 17.71 -15.58 -2.79
CA GLY A 98 17.85 -16.96 -2.36
C GLY A 98 17.76 -17.98 -3.51
N PRO A 99 17.98 -19.27 -3.20
CA PRO A 99 18.09 -20.33 -4.21
C PRO A 99 16.79 -20.61 -4.99
N ASP A 100 15.62 -20.39 -4.39
CA ASP A 100 14.33 -20.60 -5.05
C ASP A 100 13.82 -19.37 -5.83
N ARG A 101 14.64 -18.30 -5.97
CA ARG A 101 14.25 -17.04 -6.63
C ARG A 101 13.56 -17.25 -7.98
N ILE A 102 14.16 -18.05 -8.86
CA ILE A 102 13.62 -18.29 -10.21
C ILE A 102 12.25 -19.00 -10.11
N LYS A 103 12.13 -20.01 -9.28
CA LYS A 103 10.89 -20.75 -9.06
C LYS A 103 9.78 -19.83 -8.49
N GLN A 104 10.15 -18.94 -7.56
CA GLN A 104 9.21 -17.98 -6.98
C GLN A 104 8.76 -16.96 -8.02
N ILE A 105 9.65 -16.42 -8.87
CA ILE A 105 9.27 -15.53 -9.99
C ILE A 105 8.29 -16.23 -10.93
N GLU A 106 8.53 -17.48 -11.32
CA GLU A 106 7.57 -18.23 -12.18
C GLU A 106 6.23 -18.45 -11.48
N GLY A 107 6.22 -18.67 -10.17
CA GLY A 107 4.98 -18.72 -9.39
C GLY A 107 4.21 -17.40 -9.41
N LEU A 108 4.90 -16.27 -9.25
CA LEU A 108 4.29 -14.94 -9.31
C LEU A 108 3.80 -14.60 -10.73
N LYS A 109 4.53 -14.96 -11.77
CA LYS A 109 4.05 -14.80 -13.17
C LYS A 109 2.75 -15.54 -13.42
N ARG A 110 2.61 -16.77 -12.89
CA ARG A 110 1.36 -17.52 -12.96
C ARG A 110 0.25 -16.80 -12.20
N LEU A 111 0.50 -16.38 -10.97
CA LEU A 111 -0.45 -15.63 -10.15
C LEU A 111 -0.95 -14.37 -10.87
N ILE A 112 -0.06 -13.60 -11.49
CA ILE A 112 -0.40 -12.38 -12.26
C ILE A 112 -1.34 -12.72 -13.44
N ARG A 113 -1.03 -13.78 -14.21
CA ARG A 113 -1.89 -14.22 -15.33
C ARG A 113 -3.27 -14.67 -14.84
N ASP A 114 -3.31 -15.42 -13.75
CA ASP A 114 -4.56 -15.93 -13.19
C ASP A 114 -5.42 -14.80 -12.62
N ALA A 115 -4.82 -13.82 -11.97
CA ALA A 115 -5.49 -12.60 -11.49
C ALA A 115 -6.09 -11.80 -12.66
N GLY A 116 -5.31 -11.55 -13.74
CA GLY A 116 -5.79 -10.85 -14.93
C GLY A 116 -6.93 -11.61 -15.63
N ARG A 117 -6.80 -12.92 -15.75
CA ARG A 117 -7.86 -13.79 -16.33
C ARG A 117 -9.15 -13.77 -15.51
N ALA A 118 -9.06 -13.62 -14.20
CA ALA A 118 -10.21 -13.44 -13.30
C ALA A 118 -10.81 -12.03 -13.34
N GLY A 119 -10.17 -11.08 -14.04
CA GLY A 119 -10.62 -9.70 -14.18
C GLY A 119 -10.17 -8.77 -13.03
N ILE A 120 -9.09 -9.11 -12.35
CA ILE A 120 -8.46 -8.27 -11.33
C ILE A 120 -7.49 -7.30 -12.02
N PRO A 121 -7.71 -5.98 -11.93
CA PRO A 121 -6.96 -5.01 -12.74
C PRO A 121 -5.61 -4.61 -12.14
N CYS A 122 -5.39 -4.86 -10.84
CA CYS A 122 -4.22 -4.35 -10.13
C CYS A 122 -3.76 -5.30 -9.04
N ILE A 123 -2.45 -5.38 -8.84
CA ILE A 123 -1.81 -6.08 -7.72
C ILE A 123 -0.84 -5.11 -7.06
N GLY A 124 -1.14 -4.72 -5.80
CA GLY A 124 -0.23 -3.98 -4.94
C GLY A 124 0.88 -4.88 -4.41
N TYR A 125 2.07 -4.34 -4.23
CA TYR A 125 3.17 -5.07 -3.61
C TYR A 125 4.13 -4.13 -2.88
N ASN A 126 4.81 -4.64 -1.86
CA ASN A 126 5.79 -3.90 -1.07
C ASN A 126 7.16 -4.60 -1.14
N PHE A 127 8.11 -4.04 -1.90
CA PHE A 127 9.45 -4.62 -2.08
C PHE A 127 10.37 -4.27 -0.91
N SER A 128 10.01 -4.76 0.28
CA SER A 128 10.69 -4.48 1.54
C SER A 128 11.01 -5.78 2.29
N ILE A 129 12.21 -5.87 2.87
CA ILE A 129 12.61 -7.02 3.67
C ILE A 129 12.17 -6.83 5.13
N ALA A 130 12.43 -5.66 5.73
CA ALA A 130 12.07 -5.38 7.11
C ALA A 130 10.58 -5.08 7.33
N GLY A 131 9.79 -4.84 6.25
CA GLY A 131 8.38 -4.53 6.36
C GLY A 131 8.10 -3.27 7.19
N VAL A 132 7.11 -3.33 8.06
CA VAL A 132 6.66 -2.22 8.93
C VAL A 132 7.34 -2.24 10.30
N TRP A 133 8.59 -2.70 10.38
CA TRP A 133 9.33 -2.73 11.62
C TRP A 133 9.45 -1.34 12.26
N GLY A 134 9.25 -1.28 13.58
CA GLY A 134 9.32 -0.05 14.35
C GLY A 134 7.98 0.62 14.63
N TRP A 135 6.92 0.19 13.97
CA TRP A 135 5.58 0.68 14.28
C TRP A 135 5.17 0.35 15.71
N SER A 136 4.53 1.30 16.35
CA SER A 136 3.90 1.16 17.65
C SER A 136 2.42 1.51 17.58
N ARG A 137 1.61 0.98 18.49
CA ARG A 137 0.20 1.36 18.66
C ARG A 137 0.03 2.11 19.97
N GLY A 138 -0.64 3.25 19.91
CA GLY A 138 -0.89 4.07 21.09
C GLY A 138 -2.05 5.05 20.87
N PRO A 139 -2.43 5.77 21.93
CA PRO A 139 -3.50 6.77 21.89
C PRO A 139 -3.03 8.07 21.23
N PHE A 140 -2.57 7.98 19.97
CA PHE A 140 -1.90 9.09 19.29
C PHE A 140 -2.86 10.02 18.55
N ALA A 141 -4.05 9.52 18.19
CA ALA A 141 -5.02 10.32 17.44
C ALA A 141 -5.96 11.12 18.36
N ARG A 142 -6.71 12.05 17.77
CA ARG A 142 -7.67 12.92 18.48
C ARG A 142 -8.55 12.12 19.44
N GLY A 143 -8.69 12.63 20.69
CA GLY A 143 -9.48 11.98 21.73
C GLY A 143 -8.90 10.65 22.22
N GLU A 144 -7.58 10.51 22.15
CA GLU A 144 -6.84 9.32 22.57
C GLU A 144 -7.23 8.06 21.79
N ALA A 145 -7.72 8.22 20.56
CA ALA A 145 -8.04 7.11 19.69
C ALA A 145 -6.75 6.34 19.34
N MET A 146 -6.84 5.00 19.39
CA MET A 146 -5.70 4.13 19.13
C MET A 146 -5.31 4.18 17.67
N SER A 147 -4.06 4.53 17.39
CA SER A 147 -3.51 4.57 16.03
C SER A 147 -2.07 4.05 15.99
N VAL A 148 -1.48 4.04 14.81
CA VAL A 148 -0.10 3.64 14.58
C VAL A 148 0.81 4.86 14.67
N GLY A 149 2.05 4.66 15.12
CA GLY A 149 3.09 5.68 15.13
C GLY A 149 4.47 5.06 15.06
N LEU A 150 5.44 5.89 14.75
CA LEU A 150 6.87 5.59 14.77
C LEU A 150 7.61 6.58 15.66
N ASP A 151 8.50 6.05 16.48
CA ASP A 151 9.58 6.81 17.11
C ASP A 151 10.87 6.01 16.96
N LEU A 152 11.74 6.44 16.05
CA LEU A 152 13.02 5.74 15.82
C LEU A 152 13.94 5.77 17.04
N ALA A 153 13.78 6.72 17.95
CA ALA A 153 14.56 6.75 19.19
C ALA A 153 14.11 5.68 20.20
N ALA A 154 12.90 5.15 20.05
CA ALA A 154 12.35 4.12 20.94
C ALA A 154 12.63 2.69 20.49
N ILE A 155 13.26 2.49 19.32
CA ILE A 155 13.57 1.18 18.76
C ILE A 155 15.08 1.05 18.49
N ASP A 156 15.55 -0.20 18.39
CA ASP A 156 16.87 -0.51 17.85
C ASP A 156 16.76 -0.81 16.35
N PRO A 157 17.11 0.15 15.47
CA PRO A 157 16.98 -0.04 14.02
C PRO A 157 17.95 -1.09 13.46
N ASP A 158 19.01 -1.41 14.20
CA ASP A 158 20.05 -2.35 13.82
C ASP A 158 19.80 -3.77 14.35
N LEU A 159 18.74 -3.97 15.14
CA LEU A 159 18.38 -5.30 15.64
C LEU A 159 18.21 -6.27 14.46
N PRO A 160 18.97 -7.38 14.39
CA PRO A 160 18.96 -8.26 13.22
C PRO A 160 17.58 -8.84 12.91
N LEU A 161 17.30 -9.00 11.61
CA LEU A 161 16.09 -9.69 11.18
C LEU A 161 16.21 -11.18 11.54
N PRO A 162 15.21 -11.80 12.20
CA PRO A 162 15.25 -13.23 12.47
C PRO A 162 15.31 -14.06 11.19
N ASP A 163 16.11 -15.11 11.14
CA ASP A 163 16.14 -16.04 10.01
C ASP A 163 14.75 -16.66 9.80
N GLY A 164 14.34 -16.81 8.56
CA GLY A 164 13.00 -17.30 8.21
C GLY A 164 11.88 -16.26 8.28
N VAL A 165 12.22 -14.98 8.46
CA VAL A 165 11.30 -13.87 8.56
C VAL A 165 11.62 -12.84 7.47
N VAL A 166 10.60 -12.40 6.74
CA VAL A 166 10.62 -11.18 5.91
C VAL A 166 9.28 -10.47 6.07
N TRP A 167 9.29 -9.17 5.90
CA TRP A 167 8.10 -8.34 5.98
C TRP A 167 7.28 -8.60 7.27
N ASN A 168 7.97 -8.72 8.42
CA ASN A 168 7.43 -9.03 9.75
C ASN A 168 6.73 -10.41 9.86
N MET A 169 6.78 -11.27 8.85
CA MET A 169 6.10 -12.55 8.83
C MET A 169 7.10 -13.72 8.75
N ARG A 170 6.79 -14.77 9.45
CA ARG A 170 7.51 -16.04 9.35
C ARG A 170 7.08 -16.76 8.06
N TYR A 171 8.02 -17.00 7.14
CA TYR A 171 7.77 -17.77 5.93
C TYR A 171 8.34 -19.20 5.97
N ARG A 172 9.24 -19.48 6.91
CA ARG A 172 9.78 -20.80 7.23
C ARG A 172 10.33 -20.84 8.66
N ALA A 173 10.65 -22.05 9.16
CA ALA A 173 11.37 -22.20 10.41
C ALA A 173 12.75 -21.50 10.33
N GLY A 174 13.07 -20.74 11.35
CA GLY A 174 14.38 -20.09 11.48
C GLY A 174 15.46 -21.09 11.89
N ARG A 175 16.70 -20.78 11.50
CA ARG A 175 17.90 -21.51 11.95
C ARG A 175 18.61 -20.66 13.01
N PRO A 176 18.91 -21.23 14.18
CA PRO A 176 19.53 -20.48 15.29
C PRO A 176 20.90 -19.87 14.94
N ASP A 177 21.67 -20.56 14.09
CA ASP A 177 23.04 -20.19 13.73
C ASP A 177 23.12 -19.50 12.35
N ALA A 178 22.01 -18.92 11.88
CA ALA A 178 22.02 -18.20 10.61
C ALA A 178 22.70 -16.83 10.78
N GLU A 179 23.52 -16.47 9.81
CA GLU A 179 24.09 -15.13 9.76
C GLU A 179 23.00 -14.07 9.55
N PRO A 180 23.09 -12.91 10.19
CA PRO A 180 22.15 -11.82 10.00
C PRO A 180 22.05 -11.38 8.54
N VAL A 181 20.84 -11.14 8.07
CA VAL A 181 20.62 -10.61 6.73
C VAL A 181 20.97 -9.12 6.71
N THR A 182 21.91 -8.75 5.85
CA THR A 182 22.22 -7.36 5.52
C THR A 182 22.11 -7.14 4.03
N VAL A 183 21.41 -6.07 3.62
CA VAL A 183 21.19 -5.77 2.20
C VAL A 183 21.32 -4.27 1.99
N SER A 184 22.28 -3.88 1.18
CA SER A 184 22.50 -2.49 0.80
C SER A 184 21.43 -1.96 -0.15
N SER A 185 21.35 -0.64 -0.28
CA SER A 185 20.42 0.01 -1.22
C SER A 185 20.69 -0.42 -2.66
N ASP A 186 21.95 -0.49 -3.09
CA ASP A 186 22.30 -0.86 -4.47
C ASP A 186 21.89 -2.31 -4.78
N GLU A 187 22.16 -3.24 -3.86
CA GLU A 187 21.74 -4.63 -4.00
C GLU A 187 20.22 -4.76 -4.08
N LEU A 188 19.50 -4.05 -3.22
CA LEU A 188 18.03 -4.15 -3.19
C LEU A 188 17.40 -3.52 -4.44
N TRP A 189 17.94 -2.39 -4.95
CA TRP A 189 17.55 -1.82 -6.24
C TRP A 189 17.84 -2.76 -7.41
N GLN A 190 18.98 -3.46 -7.38
CA GLN A 190 19.31 -4.45 -8.39
C GLN A 190 18.32 -5.62 -8.39
N ARG A 191 17.95 -6.12 -7.20
CA ARG A 191 16.95 -7.19 -7.03
C ARG A 191 15.57 -6.75 -7.52
N LEU A 192 15.12 -5.53 -7.15
CA LEU A 192 13.88 -4.95 -7.64
C LEU A 192 13.89 -4.81 -9.16
N GLY A 193 14.99 -4.32 -9.72
CA GLY A 193 15.12 -4.18 -11.17
C GLY A 193 15.08 -5.53 -11.91
N ALA A 194 15.72 -6.56 -11.37
CA ALA A 194 15.66 -7.91 -11.93
C ALA A 194 14.21 -8.46 -11.85
N PHE A 195 13.53 -8.30 -10.72
CA PHE A 195 12.15 -8.70 -10.54
C PHE A 195 11.20 -8.01 -11.53
N LEU A 196 11.24 -6.69 -11.63
CA LEU A 196 10.34 -5.94 -12.51
C LEU A 196 10.50 -6.29 -13.98
N ARG A 197 11.75 -6.49 -14.46
CA ARG A 197 11.99 -6.91 -15.86
C ARG A 197 11.40 -8.27 -16.18
N GLU A 198 11.25 -9.14 -15.19
CA GLU A 198 10.64 -10.46 -15.36
C GLU A 198 9.11 -10.43 -15.29
N VAL A 199 8.52 -9.62 -14.41
CA VAL A 199 7.07 -9.70 -14.14
C VAL A 199 6.25 -8.64 -14.86
N VAL A 200 6.81 -7.46 -15.16
CA VAL A 200 6.05 -6.38 -15.82
C VAL A 200 5.56 -6.76 -17.23
N PRO A 201 6.36 -7.42 -18.09
CA PRO A 201 5.86 -7.88 -19.39
C PRO A 201 4.67 -8.83 -19.26
N VAL A 202 4.70 -9.71 -18.24
CA VAL A 202 3.59 -10.64 -17.96
C VAL A 202 2.35 -9.90 -17.47
N ALA A 203 2.53 -8.85 -16.67
CA ALA A 203 1.44 -8.00 -16.21
C ALA A 203 0.78 -7.22 -17.35
N GLU A 204 1.58 -6.71 -18.32
CA GLU A 204 1.07 -6.09 -19.55
C GLU A 204 0.21 -7.06 -20.36
N GLU A 205 0.72 -8.27 -20.62
CA GLU A 205 -0.02 -9.31 -21.33
C GLU A 205 -1.33 -9.68 -20.62
N ALA A 206 -1.33 -9.66 -19.28
CA ALA A 206 -2.49 -10.01 -18.47
C ALA A 206 -3.47 -8.83 -18.25
N GLY A 207 -3.11 -7.59 -18.67
CA GLY A 207 -3.89 -6.40 -18.39
C GLY A 207 -3.92 -6.00 -16.93
N VAL A 208 -2.85 -6.31 -16.18
CA VAL A 208 -2.72 -6.05 -14.74
C VAL A 208 -1.69 -4.94 -14.50
N VAL A 209 -1.97 -4.04 -13.58
CA VAL A 209 -0.99 -3.07 -13.06
C VAL A 209 -0.33 -3.66 -11.82
N LEU A 210 0.99 -3.71 -11.80
CA LEU A 210 1.78 -3.98 -10.59
C LEU A 210 2.05 -2.65 -9.89
N ALA A 211 1.40 -2.43 -8.77
CA ALA A 211 1.42 -1.16 -8.04
C ALA A 211 2.35 -1.27 -6.82
N ALA A 212 3.48 -0.58 -6.87
CA ALA A 212 4.44 -0.58 -5.78
C ALA A 212 4.00 0.35 -4.65
N HIS A 213 3.88 -0.17 -3.43
CA HIS A 213 3.77 0.62 -2.21
C HIS A 213 5.14 1.20 -1.84
N PRO A 214 5.25 2.47 -1.40
CA PRO A 214 6.48 3.01 -0.86
C PRO A 214 6.90 2.27 0.43
N ASP A 215 8.15 2.44 0.82
CA ASP A 215 8.57 1.92 2.11
C ASP A 215 7.89 2.66 3.27
N ASP A 216 7.33 1.91 4.19
CA ASP A 216 6.73 2.41 5.40
C ASP A 216 7.21 1.54 6.59
N PRO A 217 7.90 2.15 7.57
CA PRO A 217 8.31 3.56 7.63
C PRO A 217 9.40 3.91 6.60
N PRO A 218 9.44 5.15 6.07
CA PRO A 218 10.40 5.58 5.07
C PRO A 218 11.76 6.01 5.67
N ALA A 219 12.35 5.13 6.49
CA ALA A 219 13.70 5.27 7.01
C ALA A 219 14.76 4.99 5.91
N GLU A 220 16.04 5.23 6.17
CA GLU A 220 17.10 4.86 5.20
C GLU A 220 17.37 3.35 5.22
N ALA A 221 17.35 2.75 6.40
CA ALA A 221 17.49 1.31 6.60
C ALA A 221 16.81 0.89 7.89
N LEU A 222 16.39 -0.35 7.97
CA LEU A 222 15.88 -1.00 9.18
C LEU A 222 16.35 -2.45 9.21
N ARG A 223 16.80 -2.92 10.38
CA ARG A 223 17.20 -4.30 10.63
C ARG A 223 18.27 -4.78 9.63
N GLY A 224 19.27 -3.95 9.35
CA GLY A 224 20.34 -4.27 8.42
C GLY A 224 19.93 -4.27 6.95
N THR A 225 18.71 -3.87 6.61
CA THR A 225 18.20 -3.87 5.23
C THR A 225 17.81 -2.46 4.80
N ALA A 226 18.23 -2.08 3.60
CA ALA A 226 17.90 -0.78 3.01
C ALA A 226 16.41 -0.66 2.66
N ARG A 227 15.95 0.59 2.59
CA ARG A 227 14.62 0.98 2.12
C ARG A 227 14.78 1.67 0.77
N LEU A 228 13.92 1.37 -0.20
CA LEU A 228 14.08 1.84 -1.58
C LEU A 228 13.29 3.10 -1.88
N VAL A 229 11.97 3.08 -1.63
CA VAL A 229 11.08 4.19 -1.95
C VAL A 229 10.75 4.92 -0.66
N ASN A 230 11.74 5.61 -0.12
CA ASN A 230 11.67 6.38 1.12
C ASN A 230 11.86 7.90 0.91
N ARG A 231 11.82 8.34 -0.36
CA ARG A 231 11.85 9.75 -0.76
C ARG A 231 11.04 9.94 -2.04
N PRO A 232 10.45 11.13 -2.27
CA PRO A 232 9.56 11.36 -3.41
C PRO A 232 10.21 11.13 -4.79
N GLU A 233 11.49 11.43 -4.96
CA GLU A 233 12.20 11.23 -6.24
C GLU A 233 12.44 9.75 -6.58
N LYS A 234 12.40 8.87 -5.57
CA LYS A 234 12.63 7.43 -5.79
C LYS A 234 11.43 6.72 -6.42
N TYR A 235 10.25 7.31 -6.38
CA TYR A 235 9.10 6.83 -7.16
C TYR A 235 9.38 6.90 -8.67
N ASP A 236 10.01 7.99 -9.13
CA ASP A 236 10.37 8.11 -10.55
C ASP A 236 11.39 7.04 -10.94
N ARG A 237 12.43 6.83 -10.10
CA ARG A 237 13.41 5.75 -10.32
C ARG A 237 12.75 4.39 -10.44
N LEU A 238 11.76 4.07 -9.60
CA LEU A 238 11.02 2.81 -9.66
C LEU A 238 10.26 2.66 -10.98
N MET A 239 9.50 3.69 -11.35
CA MET A 239 8.71 3.67 -12.60
C MET A 239 9.57 3.59 -13.86
N ASP A 240 10.79 4.15 -13.81
CA ASP A 240 11.72 4.18 -14.94
C ASP A 240 12.54 2.87 -15.11
N ILE A 241 12.48 1.93 -14.15
CA ILE A 241 13.13 0.62 -14.29
C ILE A 241 12.58 -0.15 -15.50
N VAL A 242 11.28 -0.15 -15.66
CA VAL A 242 10.56 -0.65 -16.83
C VAL A 242 9.51 0.37 -17.20
N ASP A 243 9.68 1.05 -18.33
CA ASP A 243 8.75 2.07 -18.81
C ASP A 243 7.50 1.43 -19.41
N SER A 244 6.55 1.09 -18.53
CA SER A 244 5.32 0.37 -18.84
C SER A 244 4.15 0.91 -18.04
N PRO A 245 2.94 0.99 -18.61
CA PRO A 245 1.73 1.31 -17.84
C PRO A 245 1.43 0.28 -16.76
N SER A 246 1.95 -0.94 -16.89
CA SER A 246 1.81 -2.00 -15.90
C SER A 246 2.83 -1.94 -14.75
N ASN A 247 3.80 -0.99 -14.79
CA ASN A 247 4.69 -0.67 -13.67
C ASN A 247 4.21 0.61 -12.99
N GLY A 248 3.36 0.48 -11.99
CA GLY A 248 2.65 1.59 -11.38
C GLY A 248 2.92 1.76 -9.89
N LEU A 249 2.14 2.64 -9.28
CA LEU A 249 2.25 3.03 -7.89
C LEU A 249 0.97 2.70 -7.13
N GLU A 250 1.14 2.10 -5.97
CA GLU A 250 0.22 2.18 -4.86
C GLU A 250 0.60 3.44 -4.06
N LEU A 251 -0.09 4.55 -4.36
CA LEU A 251 0.28 5.85 -3.81
C LEU A 251 -0.28 6.00 -2.40
N CYS A 252 0.54 5.73 -1.39
CA CYS A 252 0.20 6.00 0.00
C CYS A 252 0.50 7.46 0.35
N LEU A 253 -0.53 8.25 0.62
CA LEU A 253 -0.39 9.66 0.99
C LEU A 253 0.28 9.81 2.36
N GLY A 254 -0.05 8.92 3.31
CA GLY A 254 0.59 8.89 4.62
C GLY A 254 2.09 8.67 4.51
N SER A 255 2.52 7.57 3.87
CA SER A 255 3.93 7.26 3.70
C SER A 255 4.67 8.35 2.91
N LEU A 256 4.04 8.97 1.90
CA LEU A 256 4.61 10.11 1.18
C LEU A 256 4.84 11.32 2.12
N GLN A 257 3.88 11.63 3.00
CA GLN A 257 4.00 12.73 3.96
C GLN A 257 5.04 12.43 5.05
N GLU A 258 5.20 11.18 5.45
CA GLU A 258 6.18 10.74 6.45
C GLU A 258 7.63 10.85 5.98
N MET A 259 7.85 10.92 4.65
CA MET A 259 9.19 10.98 4.06
C MET A 259 9.93 12.25 4.45
N PRO A 260 11.21 12.17 4.82
CA PRO A 260 12.05 13.35 4.98
C PRO A 260 12.16 14.14 3.68
N GLY A 261 12.08 15.47 3.77
CA GLY A 261 12.19 16.35 2.60
C GLY A 261 10.93 16.47 1.74
N THR A 262 9.80 15.91 2.17
CA THR A 262 8.50 16.14 1.52
C THR A 262 7.91 17.45 2.04
N ASP A 263 8.33 18.59 1.47
CA ASP A 263 7.79 19.92 1.84
C ASP A 263 6.65 20.32 0.89
N GLU A 264 6.53 19.66 -0.25
CA GLU A 264 5.62 19.93 -1.36
C GLU A 264 4.80 18.70 -1.76
N ILE A 265 4.08 18.07 -0.82
CA ILE A 265 3.30 16.85 -1.07
C ILE A 265 2.33 17.02 -2.26
N TYR A 266 1.69 18.19 -2.39
CA TYR A 266 0.70 18.45 -3.45
C TYR A 266 1.33 18.45 -4.84
N GLY A 267 2.55 19.01 -4.98
CA GLY A 267 3.32 18.96 -6.22
C GLY A 267 3.71 17.53 -6.60
N HIS A 268 4.09 16.72 -5.61
CA HIS A 268 4.40 15.31 -5.86
C HIS A 268 3.18 14.51 -6.30
N VAL A 269 2.04 14.66 -5.62
CA VAL A 269 0.79 13.98 -5.99
C VAL A 269 0.36 14.38 -7.41
N ARG A 270 0.41 15.67 -7.74
CA ARG A 270 0.12 16.16 -9.10
C ARG A 270 1.02 15.50 -10.14
N ARG A 271 2.33 15.49 -9.91
CA ARG A 271 3.30 14.88 -10.80
C ARG A 271 3.02 13.38 -11.03
N PHE A 272 2.73 12.63 -9.96
CA PHE A 272 2.44 11.20 -10.07
C PHE A 272 1.10 10.95 -10.79
N ALA A 273 0.08 11.77 -10.54
CA ALA A 273 -1.19 11.69 -11.26
C ALA A 273 -1.01 11.95 -12.76
N GLN A 274 -0.21 12.96 -13.13
CA GLN A 274 0.11 13.28 -14.54
C GLN A 274 0.85 12.16 -15.27
N ARG A 275 1.65 11.36 -14.55
CA ARG A 275 2.28 10.16 -15.15
C ARG A 275 1.28 9.06 -15.52
N GLY A 276 0.06 9.09 -14.97
CA GLY A 276 -1.01 8.14 -15.29
C GLY A 276 -0.72 6.70 -14.83
N ARG A 277 0.14 6.52 -13.81
CA ARG A 277 0.59 5.20 -13.34
C ARG A 277 0.19 4.88 -11.91
N ILE A 278 -0.79 5.58 -11.36
CA ILE A 278 -1.33 5.28 -10.03
C ILE A 278 -2.37 4.17 -10.17
N GLY A 279 -2.08 2.99 -9.61
CA GLY A 279 -3.00 1.86 -9.58
C GLY A 279 -4.18 2.11 -8.63
N TYR A 280 -3.87 2.51 -7.41
CA TYR A 280 -4.84 2.97 -6.39
C TYR A 280 -4.13 3.81 -5.32
N ILE A 281 -4.90 4.44 -4.45
CA ILE A 281 -4.39 5.39 -3.47
C ILE A 281 -4.82 5.00 -2.05
N HIS A 282 -3.87 4.97 -1.13
CA HIS A 282 -4.09 4.98 0.31
C HIS A 282 -4.32 6.41 0.78
N PHE A 283 -5.57 6.72 1.12
CA PHE A 283 -6.03 8.03 1.54
C PHE A 283 -5.92 8.16 3.07
N ARG A 284 -4.68 8.04 3.56
CA ARG A 284 -4.30 8.09 4.97
C ARG A 284 -3.66 9.44 5.29
N ASN A 285 -3.94 9.98 6.47
CA ASN A 285 -3.34 11.20 6.97
C ASN A 285 -2.48 10.92 8.21
N VAL A 286 -1.42 11.70 8.37
CA VAL A 286 -0.42 11.54 9.43
C VAL A 286 -0.01 12.90 9.97
N ARG A 287 0.62 12.92 11.14
CA ARG A 287 1.27 14.08 11.72
C ARG A 287 2.73 13.77 12.01
N GLY A 288 3.63 14.66 11.57
CA GLY A 288 5.07 14.48 11.68
C GLY A 288 5.67 13.70 10.50
N LYS A 289 6.96 13.47 10.59
CA LYS A 289 7.81 12.78 9.60
C LYS A 289 8.83 11.93 10.32
N VAL A 290 9.47 10.99 9.61
CA VAL A 290 10.65 10.29 10.14
C VAL A 290 11.64 11.34 10.67
N PRO A 291 12.16 11.21 11.92
CA PRO A 291 12.19 10.01 12.77
C PRO A 291 11.00 9.80 13.70
N ASN A 292 10.01 10.71 13.75
CA ASN A 292 8.85 10.59 14.62
C ASN A 292 7.59 11.07 13.92
N TYR A 293 6.60 10.20 13.80
CA TYR A 293 5.28 10.50 13.25
C TYR A 293 4.20 9.60 13.86
N HIS A 294 2.94 9.97 13.65
CA HIS A 294 1.80 9.11 13.97
C HIS A 294 0.64 9.32 12.99
N GLU A 295 -0.12 8.26 12.79
CA GLU A 295 -1.35 8.28 12.01
C GLU A 295 -2.46 8.98 12.77
N THR A 296 -3.27 9.72 12.04
CA THR A 296 -4.38 10.52 12.57
C THR A 296 -5.70 10.12 11.91
N PHE A 297 -6.80 10.72 12.34
CA PHE A 297 -8.00 10.71 11.53
C PHE A 297 -7.75 11.40 10.19
N VAL A 298 -8.46 10.97 9.17
CA VAL A 298 -8.27 11.46 7.79
C VAL A 298 -8.45 12.99 7.65
N ASP A 299 -9.18 13.62 8.57
CA ASP A 299 -9.45 15.06 8.63
C ASP A 299 -8.51 15.86 9.56
N ASP A 300 -7.55 15.19 10.24
CA ASP A 300 -6.78 15.77 11.35
C ASP A 300 -5.27 15.46 11.27
N GLY A 301 -4.66 15.62 10.12
CA GLY A 301 -3.22 15.44 9.92
C GLY A 301 -2.57 16.65 9.25
N ASP A 302 -1.35 16.44 8.79
CA ASP A 302 -0.57 17.49 8.13
C ASP A 302 -0.93 17.69 6.65
N ILE A 303 -1.77 16.81 6.10
CA ILE A 303 -2.23 16.87 4.70
C ILE A 303 -3.62 17.50 4.64
N ASP A 304 -3.79 18.56 3.82
CA ASP A 304 -5.11 19.00 3.40
C ASP A 304 -5.68 18.01 2.36
N MET A 305 -6.50 17.08 2.85
CA MET A 305 -7.09 16.03 2.03
C MET A 305 -8.09 16.57 1.00
N ALA A 306 -8.64 17.76 1.22
CA ALA A 306 -9.51 18.42 0.23
C ALA A 306 -8.68 18.91 -0.97
N GLU A 307 -7.47 19.44 -0.74
CA GLU A 307 -6.53 19.80 -1.81
C GLU A 307 -6.11 18.57 -2.60
N ILE A 308 -5.80 17.44 -1.95
CA ILE A 308 -5.50 16.18 -2.63
C ILE A 308 -6.61 15.77 -3.59
N VAL A 309 -7.87 15.78 -3.13
CA VAL A 309 -9.01 15.40 -3.99
C VAL A 309 -9.17 16.37 -5.16
N ARG A 310 -8.91 17.69 -4.96
CA ARG A 310 -8.92 18.67 -6.05
C ARG A 310 -7.84 18.38 -7.08
N ILE A 311 -6.61 18.11 -6.65
CA ILE A 311 -5.50 17.76 -7.53
C ILE A 311 -5.84 16.51 -8.35
N LEU A 312 -6.25 15.43 -7.71
CA LEU A 312 -6.59 14.18 -8.38
C LEU A 312 -7.71 14.35 -9.42
N ARG A 313 -8.72 15.17 -9.11
CA ARG A 313 -9.78 15.53 -10.05
C ARG A 313 -9.24 16.32 -11.26
N ASP A 314 -8.44 17.35 -10.97
CA ASP A 314 -7.92 18.26 -11.99
C ASP A 314 -6.96 17.55 -12.95
N GLU A 315 -6.23 16.55 -12.47
CA GLU A 315 -5.37 15.69 -13.29
C GLU A 315 -6.12 14.48 -13.88
N GLY A 316 -7.44 14.38 -13.72
CA GLY A 316 -8.26 13.35 -14.36
C GLY A 316 -8.10 11.94 -13.77
N TYR A 317 -7.59 11.80 -12.54
CA TYR A 317 -7.50 10.48 -11.90
C TYR A 317 -8.90 9.91 -11.67
N ASP A 318 -9.18 8.74 -12.22
CA ASP A 318 -10.47 8.04 -12.13
C ASP A 318 -10.39 6.71 -11.36
N GLY A 319 -9.21 6.39 -10.82
CA GLY A 319 -8.95 5.17 -10.05
C GLY A 319 -9.62 5.14 -8.68
N VAL A 320 -9.23 4.14 -7.89
CA VAL A 320 -9.81 3.88 -6.57
C VAL A 320 -8.95 4.52 -5.48
N ILE A 321 -9.62 5.13 -4.50
CA ILE A 321 -9.03 5.60 -3.25
C ILE A 321 -9.61 4.80 -2.09
N ILE A 322 -8.77 4.37 -1.14
CA ILE A 322 -9.19 3.62 0.05
C ILE A 322 -8.70 4.29 1.34
N PRO A 323 -9.47 4.23 2.44
CA PRO A 323 -8.92 4.54 3.76
C PRO A 323 -8.06 3.35 4.19
N ASP A 324 -6.75 3.50 4.13
CA ASP A 324 -5.78 2.47 4.54
C ASP A 324 -5.94 2.13 6.03
N HIS A 325 -5.17 2.73 6.90
CA HIS A 325 -5.39 2.65 8.34
C HIS A 325 -6.34 3.77 8.80
N THR A 326 -7.02 3.54 9.88
CA THR A 326 -7.86 4.55 10.55
C THR A 326 -7.73 4.37 12.05
N PRO A 327 -7.70 5.46 12.84
CA PRO A 327 -7.77 5.34 14.28
C PRO A 327 -9.02 4.58 14.73
N GLU A 328 -8.87 3.78 15.78
CA GLU A 328 -9.96 3.02 16.37
C GLU A 328 -10.77 3.89 17.33
N MET A 329 -12.07 4.01 17.10
CA MET A 329 -12.95 4.81 17.93
C MET A 329 -13.41 4.04 19.16
N SER A 330 -13.71 4.76 20.26
CA SER A 330 -14.20 4.21 21.52
C SER A 330 -15.66 3.78 21.39
N CYS A 331 -15.92 2.60 20.83
CA CYS A 331 -17.23 1.97 20.69
C CYS A 331 -17.09 0.45 20.53
N ASP A 332 -18.21 -0.28 20.50
CA ASP A 332 -18.22 -1.75 20.38
C ASP A 332 -17.66 -2.27 19.05
N ALA A 333 -17.58 -1.43 18.02
CA ALA A 333 -17.04 -1.76 16.70
C ALA A 333 -15.98 -0.73 16.25
N PRO A 334 -14.85 -0.61 16.96
CA PRO A 334 -13.87 0.47 16.78
C PRO A 334 -13.35 0.60 15.36
N TRP A 335 -13.01 -0.52 14.72
CA TRP A 335 -12.54 -0.57 13.34
C TRP A 335 -13.61 -0.09 12.35
N HIS A 336 -14.85 -0.60 12.47
CA HIS A 336 -15.95 -0.20 11.59
C HIS A 336 -16.28 1.29 11.72
N ALA A 337 -16.27 1.83 12.94
CA ALA A 337 -16.53 3.24 13.18
C ALA A 337 -15.48 4.14 12.53
N GLY A 338 -14.19 3.82 12.70
CA GLY A 338 -13.08 4.54 12.05
C GLY A 338 -13.18 4.49 10.51
N LYS A 339 -13.45 3.30 9.95
CA LYS A 339 -13.63 3.15 8.50
C LYS A 339 -14.86 3.88 7.96
N ALA A 340 -15.98 3.83 8.67
CA ALA A 340 -17.21 4.55 8.28
C ALA A 340 -16.99 6.07 8.26
N PHE A 341 -16.30 6.61 9.28
CA PHE A 341 -15.92 8.02 9.33
C PHE A 341 -15.06 8.42 8.13
N ALA A 342 -13.99 7.67 7.86
CA ALA A 342 -13.08 7.95 6.75
C ALA A 342 -13.80 7.88 5.39
N LEU A 343 -14.58 6.84 5.14
CA LEU A 343 -15.36 6.68 3.90
C LEU A 343 -16.37 7.81 3.70
N GLY A 344 -17.05 8.23 4.78
CA GLY A 344 -17.99 9.37 4.76
C GLY A 344 -17.30 10.68 4.43
N TYR A 345 -16.14 10.95 5.01
CA TYR A 345 -15.33 12.13 4.75
C TYR A 345 -14.82 12.16 3.31
N MET A 346 -14.23 11.05 2.82
CA MET A 346 -13.78 10.91 1.44
C MET A 346 -14.91 11.18 0.44
N ARG A 347 -16.08 10.62 0.69
CA ARG A 347 -17.27 10.83 -0.15
C ARG A 347 -17.69 12.29 -0.18
N ALA A 348 -17.72 12.97 0.97
CA ALA A 348 -18.06 14.39 1.05
C ALA A 348 -17.07 15.27 0.26
N LEU A 349 -15.77 14.99 0.36
CA LEU A 349 -14.75 15.69 -0.40
C LEU A 349 -14.92 15.49 -1.91
N MET A 350 -15.17 14.27 -2.35
CA MET A 350 -15.39 13.97 -3.77
C MET A 350 -16.64 14.66 -4.32
N GLN A 351 -17.74 14.69 -3.56
CA GLN A 351 -18.98 15.37 -3.93
C GLN A 351 -18.77 16.89 -4.03
N ASN A 352 -18.06 17.47 -3.07
CA ASN A 352 -17.72 18.90 -3.08
C ASN A 352 -16.81 19.24 -4.28
N ALA A 353 -15.77 18.46 -4.52
CA ALA A 353 -14.88 18.64 -5.65
C ALA A 353 -15.63 18.56 -6.99
N ALA A 354 -16.59 17.65 -7.14
CA ALA A 354 -17.41 17.55 -8.35
C ALA A 354 -18.33 18.78 -8.55
N ALA A 355 -18.86 19.35 -7.46
CA ALA A 355 -19.74 20.52 -7.51
C ALA A 355 -19.01 21.82 -7.90
N LEU A 356 -17.71 21.95 -7.58
CA LEU A 356 -16.92 23.16 -7.84
C LEU A 356 -16.48 23.30 -9.30
N GLY A 357 -16.60 22.27 -10.14
CA GLY A 357 -16.09 22.26 -11.51
C GLY A 357 -14.56 22.32 -11.60
N PRO A 358 -13.97 22.33 -12.81
CA PRO A 358 -12.53 22.45 -12.99
C PRO A 358 -12.01 23.78 -12.45
N SER A 359 -10.79 23.80 -11.89
CA SER A 359 -10.19 25.03 -11.37
C SER A 359 -9.94 26.04 -12.50
N ARG A 360 -10.18 27.34 -12.23
CA ARG A 360 -10.06 28.42 -13.22
C ARG A 360 -8.63 28.72 -13.74
N THR A 361 -7.63 27.93 -13.38
CA THR A 361 -6.23 28.16 -13.76
C THR A 361 -5.93 27.86 -15.23
N ASP A 362 -6.81 27.17 -15.96
CA ASP A 362 -6.59 26.83 -17.38
C ASP A 362 -7.23 27.78 -18.41
N GLN A 363 -7.87 28.89 -18.00
CA GLN A 363 -8.50 29.82 -18.96
C GLN A 363 -7.58 30.94 -19.45
N SER A 364 -6.29 30.99 -19.06
CA SER A 364 -5.39 32.10 -19.44
C SER A 364 -4.49 31.85 -20.65
N SER A 365 -4.59 30.70 -21.34
CA SER A 365 -3.71 30.38 -22.48
C SER A 365 -4.38 30.38 -23.88
N SER A 366 -5.63 30.81 -24.04
CA SER A 366 -6.31 30.88 -25.34
C SER A 366 -6.70 32.27 -25.78
N ILE A 367 -5.90 33.31 -25.50
CA ILE A 367 -5.99 34.56 -26.23
C ILE A 367 -5.18 34.40 -27.53
N ARG A 368 -5.84 33.95 -28.59
CA ARG A 368 -5.31 34.07 -29.94
C ARG A 368 -5.21 35.56 -30.26
N ILE A 369 -4.00 36.05 -30.45
CA ILE A 369 -3.74 37.33 -31.09
C ILE A 369 -4.07 37.16 -32.57
N GLU A 370 -5.23 37.60 -32.98
CA GLU A 370 -5.47 37.88 -34.40
C GLU A 370 -4.72 39.18 -34.75
N ALA A 371 -3.62 39.03 -35.46
CA ALA A 371 -2.91 40.14 -36.09
C ALA A 371 -3.69 40.61 -37.31
N ARG A 372 -4.02 41.89 -37.33
CA ARG A 372 -4.39 42.63 -38.53
C ARG A 372 -3.13 43.04 -39.30
#